data_b3f958367284cffa34638397254ec25d
#
_entry.id   b3f958367284cffa34638397254ec25d
#
_cell.length_a   1.000
_cell.length_b   1.000
_cell.length_c   1.000
_cell.angle_alpha   90.00
_cell.angle_beta   90.00
_cell.angle_gamma   90.00
#
_symmetry.space_group_name_H-M   'P 1'
#
loop_
_entity.id
_entity.type
_entity.pdbx_description
1 polymer ?
#
loop_
_entity_poly.entity_id
_entity_poly.type
_entity_poly.pdbx_seq_one_letter_code
_entity_poly.pdbx_strand_id
1 'polypeptide(L)'
;MSRKSCTLHVLPSMAAGTSKVIKPAKINDTISNVALINKLDADWWRYQIISHKTLHSVGWTKFLNGVYGFSAFWDNRIGESGIFARLIGIVHRNISMLIKLKCIVKNEDNEIAATLFYHIIEENHEKNHAAVMFICTPKKIFPIPKLITIISNENNRKIWLPIQRYTSVKSAKNKMAVCVRPLYGPFNDTYAIARFIAYYKTIGFMHFIFYAQEITEQVKMYLLKLFQNKVSIDLLPWFLPSDIQDTWAQGQLACIQDCIYRYMYLFEYILIVDLDERIVPKITYTMQETMDNLVLKDVNKNAGAFMIRHTYFCITKSQKVSHEPVLLIDNVKRMRNIWPSEQRSKLILKPETIEICGIHSVQKMFGGWKQVEIPPQLAILNHYRVNACNKNKNVMYKRAIGCEAMR
;
A
#
# COMPACT_ATOMS: atom_id res chain seq x y z
N MET A 1 21.46 41.48 2.68
CA MET A 1 20.82 40.17 2.54
C MET A 1 21.47 39.21 3.54
N SER A 2 20.83 39.03 4.68
CA SER A 2 21.34 38.33 5.85
C SER A 2 21.39 36.83 5.59
N ARG A 3 22.56 36.20 5.72
CA ARG A 3 22.73 34.75 5.76
C ARG A 3 22.18 34.25 7.09
N LYS A 4 20.96 33.71 7.09
CA LYS A 4 20.49 32.92 8.23
C LYS A 4 21.27 31.61 8.26
N SER A 5 22.13 31.45 9.27
CA SER A 5 22.81 30.20 9.56
C SER A 5 21.78 29.14 9.98
N CYS A 6 21.76 28.02 9.29
CA CYS A 6 21.03 26.85 9.77
C CYS A 6 21.77 26.27 10.98
N THR A 7 21.31 26.59 12.17
CA THR A 7 21.81 25.93 13.39
C THR A 7 21.13 24.56 13.47
N LEU A 8 21.90 23.49 13.37
CA LEU A 8 21.47 22.14 13.66
C LEU A 8 21.16 22.05 15.16
N HIS A 9 19.88 21.88 15.49
CA HIS A 9 19.55 21.28 16.78
C HIS A 9 19.80 19.77 16.67
N VAL A 10 21.03 19.40 17.03
CA VAL A 10 21.38 18.00 17.30
C VAL A 10 20.57 17.60 18.53
N LEU A 11 19.68 16.63 18.37
CA LEU A 11 19.09 15.93 19.50
C LEU A 11 20.26 15.41 20.37
N PRO A 12 20.23 15.59 21.69
CA PRO A 12 21.35 15.21 22.55
C PRO A 12 21.64 13.72 22.37
N SER A 13 22.90 13.42 22.06
CA SER A 13 23.43 12.08 22.16
C SER A 13 23.11 11.56 23.54
N MET A 14 22.51 10.38 23.66
CA MET A 14 22.43 9.71 24.96
C MET A 14 23.84 9.53 25.45
N ALA A 15 24.19 10.34 26.42
CA ALA A 15 25.44 10.29 27.13
C ALA A 15 25.64 8.87 27.69
N ALA A 16 26.85 8.36 27.50
CA ALA A 16 27.33 7.15 28.15
C ALA A 16 27.19 7.27 29.65
N GLY A 17 26.09 6.77 30.19
CA GLY A 17 25.88 6.62 31.63
C GLY A 17 26.70 5.44 32.12
N THR A 18 27.53 5.72 33.08
CA THR A 18 28.37 4.81 33.87
C THR A 18 27.69 3.46 34.14
N SER A 19 28.40 2.39 33.77
CA SER A 19 28.03 1.00 34.05
C SER A 19 27.84 0.75 35.55
N LYS A 20 26.61 0.73 36.02
CA LYS A 20 26.24 -0.02 37.22
C LYS A 20 25.93 -1.45 36.77
N VAL A 21 26.74 -2.37 37.26
CA VAL A 21 26.53 -3.82 37.14
C VAL A 21 25.19 -4.13 37.80
N ILE A 22 24.17 -4.30 36.95
CA ILE A 22 22.88 -4.84 37.36
C ILE A 22 23.02 -6.35 37.28
N LYS A 23 22.93 -7.03 38.44
CA LYS A 23 22.85 -8.48 38.51
C LYS A 23 21.74 -8.97 37.58
N PRO A 24 21.94 -10.10 36.86
CA PRO A 24 20.95 -10.59 35.90
C PRO A 24 19.65 -10.96 36.64
N ALA A 25 18.60 -10.21 36.41
CA ALA A 25 17.25 -10.61 36.72
C ALA A 25 16.92 -11.85 35.87
N LYS A 26 16.29 -12.82 36.50
CA LYS A 26 16.01 -14.16 35.99
C LYS A 26 15.49 -14.16 34.55
N ILE A 27 16.29 -14.77 33.66
CA ILE A 27 16.03 -14.99 32.22
C ILE A 27 14.97 -16.11 32.00
N ASN A 28 14.10 -16.40 32.94
CA ASN A 28 13.15 -17.49 32.79
C ASN A 28 11.83 -17.12 32.10
N ASP A 29 11.43 -15.84 32.09
CA ASP A 29 10.15 -15.45 31.49
C ASP A 29 10.25 -15.11 30.00
N THR A 30 11.46 -14.83 29.49
CA THR A 30 11.70 -14.56 28.08
C THR A 30 11.84 -15.86 27.27
N ILE A 31 12.30 -16.95 27.90
CA ILE A 31 12.47 -18.26 27.26
C ILE A 31 11.13 -18.95 27.05
N SER A 32 10.16 -18.76 27.95
CA SER A 32 8.80 -19.30 27.78
C SER A 32 8.06 -18.69 26.57
N ASN A 33 8.28 -17.41 26.30
CA ASN A 33 7.68 -16.75 25.14
C ASN A 33 8.35 -17.14 23.80
N VAL A 34 9.67 -17.38 23.82
CA VAL A 34 10.39 -17.89 22.64
C VAL A 34 10.06 -19.36 22.40
N ALA A 35 9.86 -20.16 23.46
CA ALA A 35 9.42 -21.56 23.33
C ALA A 35 7.95 -21.68 22.89
N LEU A 36 7.09 -20.73 23.22
CA LEU A 36 5.73 -20.64 22.70
C LEU A 36 5.71 -20.24 21.21
N ILE A 37 6.62 -19.38 20.79
CA ILE A 37 6.80 -18.99 19.39
C ILE A 37 7.33 -20.16 18.55
N ASN A 38 8.22 -21.00 19.11
CA ASN A 38 8.74 -22.19 18.44
C ASN A 38 7.75 -23.37 18.37
N LYS A 39 6.63 -23.31 19.14
CA LYS A 39 5.52 -24.28 19.08
C LYS A 39 4.34 -23.82 18.20
N LEU A 40 4.33 -22.57 17.78
CA LEU A 40 3.43 -22.12 16.73
C LEU A 40 3.93 -22.74 15.44
N ASP A 41 3.05 -23.46 14.73
CA ASP A 41 3.29 -24.05 13.41
C ASP A 41 4.28 -23.22 12.59
N ALA A 42 5.18 -23.87 11.84
CA ALA A 42 6.15 -23.21 10.96
C ALA A 42 5.52 -22.18 10.00
N ASP A 43 4.21 -22.18 9.90
CA ASP A 43 3.38 -21.31 9.07
C ASP A 43 2.67 -20.15 9.82
N TRP A 44 3.05 -19.87 11.09
CA TRP A 44 2.40 -18.80 11.88
C TRP A 44 2.40 -17.42 11.21
N TRP A 45 3.36 -17.14 10.34
CA TRP A 45 3.47 -15.93 9.57
C TRP A 45 2.42 -15.81 8.45
N ARG A 46 1.72 -16.89 8.11
CA ARG A 46 0.50 -16.87 7.29
C ARG A 46 -0.68 -16.31 8.08
N TYR A 47 -0.58 -16.28 9.40
CA TYR A 47 -1.49 -15.57 10.27
C TYR A 47 -1.02 -14.12 10.32
N GLN A 48 -1.87 -13.22 9.92
CA GLN A 48 -1.62 -11.79 9.71
C GLN A 48 -1.10 -11.10 10.97
N ILE A 49 -0.02 -10.30 10.85
CA ILE A 49 0.25 -9.25 11.83
C ILE A 49 -0.70 -8.12 11.47
N ILE A 50 -1.77 -7.94 12.21
CA ILE A 50 -2.78 -6.93 11.92
C ILE A 50 -3.09 -6.14 13.18
N SER A 51 -2.89 -4.82 13.11
CA SER A 51 -3.17 -3.89 14.19
C SER A 51 -4.68 -3.74 14.46
N HIS A 52 -5.53 -3.99 13.47
CA HIS A 52 -6.97 -3.83 13.56
C HIS A 52 -7.66 -5.20 13.54
N LYS A 53 -8.26 -5.60 14.67
CA LYS A 53 -8.90 -6.92 14.88
C LYS A 53 -10.08 -7.25 13.96
N THR A 54 -10.57 -6.28 13.18
CA THR A 54 -11.71 -6.45 12.28
C THR A 54 -11.35 -7.02 10.90
N LEU A 55 -10.07 -7.20 10.62
CA LEU A 55 -9.61 -7.67 9.30
C LEU A 55 -9.56 -9.20 9.27
N HIS A 56 -10.34 -9.79 8.35
CA HIS A 56 -10.41 -11.24 8.17
C HIS A 56 -9.19 -11.79 7.42
N SER A 57 -8.97 -13.10 7.52
CA SER A 57 -7.90 -13.81 6.83
C SER A 57 -7.91 -13.53 5.33
N VAL A 58 -6.74 -13.42 4.74
CA VAL A 58 -6.54 -13.16 3.32
C VAL A 58 -5.73 -14.27 2.68
N GLY A 59 -6.06 -14.57 1.45
CA GLY A 59 -5.37 -15.55 0.63
C GLY A 59 -6.02 -15.63 -0.75
N TRP A 60 -5.28 -16.13 -1.72
CA TRP A 60 -5.80 -16.30 -3.07
C TRP A 60 -6.75 -17.50 -3.15
N THR A 61 -7.93 -17.27 -3.66
CA THR A 61 -8.95 -18.29 -3.93
C THR A 61 -9.04 -18.51 -5.43
N LYS A 62 -8.74 -19.73 -5.88
CA LYS A 62 -8.91 -20.13 -7.28
C LYS A 62 -10.36 -20.53 -7.51
N PHE A 63 -11.13 -19.72 -8.22
CA PHE A 63 -12.50 -20.03 -8.60
C PHE A 63 -12.53 -20.96 -9.82
N LEU A 64 -11.74 -20.62 -10.84
CA LEU A 64 -11.63 -21.33 -12.12
C LEU A 64 -10.18 -21.22 -12.62
N ASN A 65 -9.84 -21.96 -13.67
CA ASN A 65 -8.56 -21.76 -14.34
C ASN A 65 -8.48 -20.32 -14.87
N GLY A 66 -7.42 -19.61 -14.49
CA GLY A 66 -7.21 -18.22 -14.86
C GLY A 66 -8.14 -17.20 -14.17
N VAL A 67 -8.89 -17.58 -13.13
CA VAL A 67 -9.77 -16.66 -12.37
C VAL A 67 -9.52 -16.81 -10.88
N TYR A 68 -8.92 -15.81 -10.27
CA TYR A 68 -8.53 -15.79 -8.86
C TYR A 68 -9.13 -14.59 -8.14
N GLY A 69 -9.64 -14.80 -6.94
CA GLY A 69 -10.03 -13.75 -6.00
C GLY A 69 -9.10 -13.66 -4.83
N PHE A 70 -8.83 -12.47 -4.35
CA PHE A 70 -8.04 -12.22 -3.15
C PHE A 70 -8.90 -11.77 -1.99
N SER A 71 -9.77 -10.77 -2.21
CA SER A 71 -10.64 -10.21 -1.19
C SER A 71 -11.94 -9.71 -1.80
N ALA A 72 -13.00 -9.70 -1.01
CA ALA A 72 -14.28 -9.15 -1.41
C ALA A 72 -14.81 -8.19 -0.34
N PHE A 73 -15.46 -7.12 -0.78
CA PHE A 73 -15.95 -6.06 0.06
C PHE A 73 -17.40 -5.72 -0.29
N TRP A 74 -18.21 -5.45 0.74
CA TRP A 74 -19.54 -4.91 0.57
C TRP A 74 -19.43 -3.39 0.45
N ASP A 75 -19.77 -2.85 -0.71
CA ASP A 75 -19.65 -1.43 -1.02
C ASP A 75 -21.04 -0.79 -1.15
N ASN A 76 -21.36 0.09 -0.23
CA ASN A 76 -22.62 0.83 -0.17
C ASN A 76 -22.45 2.34 -0.42
N ARG A 77 -21.30 2.79 -0.94
CA ARG A 77 -20.99 4.21 -1.11
C ARG A 77 -21.91 4.93 -2.13
N ILE A 78 -22.61 4.21 -2.97
CA ILE A 78 -23.47 4.76 -4.03
C ILE A 78 -24.92 4.95 -3.55
N GLY A 79 -25.24 4.67 -2.28
CA GLY A 79 -26.59 4.75 -1.72
C GLY A 79 -27.45 3.53 -2.06
N GLU A 80 -28.78 3.63 -1.88
CA GLU A 80 -29.69 2.48 -1.99
C GLU A 80 -29.80 1.87 -3.39
N SER A 81 -29.49 2.61 -4.44
CA SER A 81 -29.61 2.16 -5.84
C SER A 81 -28.36 1.49 -6.41
N GLY A 82 -27.27 1.42 -5.68
CA GLY A 82 -25.98 0.94 -6.19
C GLY A 82 -25.15 0.21 -5.16
N ILE A 83 -25.72 -0.77 -4.46
CA ILE A 83 -25.00 -1.61 -3.52
C ILE A 83 -24.38 -2.80 -4.26
N PHE A 84 -23.06 -2.97 -4.11
CA PHE A 84 -22.31 -3.98 -4.82
C PHE A 84 -21.47 -4.83 -3.88
N ALA A 85 -21.32 -6.11 -4.20
CA ALA A 85 -20.18 -6.88 -3.70
C ALA A 85 -19.03 -6.70 -4.71
N ARG A 86 -17.92 -6.13 -4.24
CA ARG A 86 -16.72 -5.95 -5.06
C ARG A 86 -15.69 -7.01 -4.71
N LEU A 87 -15.27 -7.78 -5.69
CA LEU A 87 -14.27 -8.81 -5.56
C LEU A 87 -13.02 -8.39 -6.32
N ILE A 88 -11.91 -8.30 -5.60
CA ILE A 88 -10.59 -7.98 -6.14
C ILE A 88 -9.90 -9.27 -6.51
N GLY A 89 -9.40 -9.35 -7.73
CA GLY A 89 -8.79 -10.57 -8.22
C GLY A 89 -7.76 -10.36 -9.32
N ILE A 90 -7.31 -11.49 -9.86
CA ILE A 90 -6.46 -11.57 -11.05
C ILE A 90 -7.11 -12.55 -12.03
N VAL A 91 -7.12 -12.17 -13.29
CA VAL A 91 -7.67 -12.99 -14.37
C VAL A 91 -6.69 -13.13 -15.51
N HIS A 92 -6.79 -14.24 -16.23
CA HIS A 92 -6.19 -14.36 -17.56
C HIS A 92 -6.93 -13.45 -18.54
N ARG A 93 -6.20 -12.68 -19.35
CA ARG A 93 -6.76 -11.64 -20.24
C ARG A 93 -7.56 -12.18 -21.44
N ASN A 94 -7.70 -13.48 -21.56
CA ASN A 94 -8.52 -14.04 -22.62
C ASN A 94 -10.00 -13.69 -22.41
N ILE A 95 -10.50 -12.73 -23.17
CA ILE A 95 -11.85 -12.18 -23.07
C ILE A 95 -12.93 -13.26 -23.24
N SER A 96 -12.69 -14.29 -24.08
CA SER A 96 -13.67 -15.36 -24.31
C SER A 96 -14.01 -16.14 -23.03
N MET A 97 -13.10 -16.23 -22.06
CA MET A 97 -13.38 -16.83 -20.75
C MET A 97 -14.23 -15.93 -19.85
N LEU A 98 -14.00 -14.62 -19.92
CA LEU A 98 -14.64 -13.65 -19.01
C LEU A 98 -16.13 -13.46 -19.30
N ILE A 99 -16.55 -13.59 -20.56
CA ILE A 99 -17.95 -13.45 -21.01
C ILE A 99 -18.86 -14.52 -20.41
N LYS A 100 -18.30 -15.69 -20.07
CA LYS A 100 -19.07 -16.85 -19.56
C LYS A 100 -19.18 -16.87 -18.03
N LEU A 101 -18.60 -15.89 -17.34
CA LEU A 101 -18.58 -15.84 -15.89
C LEU A 101 -19.92 -15.39 -15.30
N LYS A 102 -20.26 -15.93 -14.15
CA LYS A 102 -21.43 -15.58 -13.35
C LYS A 102 -21.02 -15.35 -11.91
N CYS A 103 -21.67 -14.42 -11.25
CA CYS A 103 -21.50 -14.16 -9.84
C CYS A 103 -22.68 -14.70 -9.05
N ILE A 104 -22.37 -15.38 -7.93
CA ILE A 104 -23.36 -15.79 -6.94
C ILE A 104 -22.90 -15.25 -5.59
N VAL A 105 -23.82 -14.66 -4.86
CA VAL A 105 -23.60 -14.26 -3.46
C VAL A 105 -24.44 -15.14 -2.55
N LYS A 106 -23.97 -15.37 -1.31
CA LYS A 106 -24.65 -16.24 -0.37
C LYS A 106 -24.76 -15.58 0.99
N ASN A 107 -25.91 -15.79 1.64
CA ASN A 107 -26.11 -15.51 3.04
C ASN A 107 -26.64 -16.79 3.71
N GLU A 108 -26.03 -17.20 4.79
CA GLU A 108 -26.34 -18.46 5.51
C GLU A 108 -26.82 -19.61 4.61
N ASP A 109 -28.11 -19.66 4.27
CA ASP A 109 -28.72 -20.74 3.49
C ASP A 109 -29.15 -20.35 2.06
N ASN A 110 -29.18 -19.06 1.73
CA ASN A 110 -29.71 -18.57 0.46
C ASN A 110 -28.62 -18.11 -0.49
N GLU A 111 -28.58 -18.74 -1.66
CA GLU A 111 -27.78 -18.31 -2.79
C GLU A 111 -28.58 -17.37 -3.70
N ILE A 112 -27.98 -16.25 -4.05
CA ILE A 112 -28.59 -15.21 -4.87
C ILE A 112 -27.71 -14.97 -6.09
N ALA A 113 -28.27 -15.19 -7.27
CA ALA A 113 -27.61 -14.80 -8.52
C ALA A 113 -27.47 -13.28 -8.56
N ALA A 114 -26.27 -12.82 -8.88
CA ALA A 114 -25.97 -11.40 -9.03
C ALA A 114 -25.60 -11.08 -10.48
N THR A 115 -25.99 -9.90 -10.95
CA THR A 115 -25.48 -9.39 -12.22
C THR A 115 -24.00 -9.10 -12.07
N LEU A 116 -23.20 -9.66 -12.98
CA LEU A 116 -21.74 -9.51 -12.95
C LEU A 116 -21.30 -8.47 -13.97
N PHE A 117 -20.59 -7.46 -13.49
CA PHE A 117 -19.73 -6.60 -14.29
C PHE A 117 -18.29 -6.84 -13.86
N TYR A 118 -17.35 -6.56 -14.74
CA TYR A 118 -15.93 -6.60 -14.40
C TYR A 118 -15.17 -5.45 -15.06
N HIS A 119 -14.13 -5.00 -14.39
CA HIS A 119 -13.22 -4.01 -14.92
C HIS A 119 -11.79 -4.56 -14.81
N ILE A 120 -11.15 -4.79 -15.96
CA ILE A 120 -9.72 -5.13 -16.01
C ILE A 120 -8.97 -3.82 -15.78
N ILE A 121 -8.11 -3.80 -14.73
CA ILE A 121 -7.38 -2.61 -14.36
C ILE A 121 -6.25 -2.40 -15.37
N GLU A 122 -6.15 -1.21 -15.91
CA GLU A 122 -5.13 -0.83 -16.88
C GLU A 122 -3.71 -0.86 -16.28
N GLU A 123 -2.69 -0.60 -17.08
CA GLU A 123 -1.26 -0.67 -16.70
C GLU A 123 -0.74 -2.11 -16.44
N ASN A 124 -1.33 -3.12 -17.10
CA ASN A 124 -0.91 -4.53 -16.98
C ASN A 124 0.38 -4.88 -17.76
N HIS A 125 0.92 -3.94 -18.54
CA HIS A 125 2.18 -4.08 -19.29
C HIS A 125 2.24 -5.37 -20.14
N GLU A 126 1.18 -5.66 -20.86
CA GLU A 126 1.04 -6.80 -21.81
C GLU A 126 1.20 -8.20 -21.18
N LYS A 127 1.18 -8.30 -19.85
CA LYS A 127 1.19 -9.57 -19.14
C LYS A 127 -0.06 -10.41 -19.44
N ASN A 128 0.04 -11.73 -19.40
CA ASN A 128 -1.08 -12.63 -19.66
C ASN A 128 -2.17 -12.53 -18.57
N HIS A 129 -1.77 -12.20 -17.34
CA HIS A 129 -2.67 -12.01 -16.23
C HIS A 129 -2.75 -10.54 -15.84
N ALA A 130 -3.96 -10.09 -15.54
CA ALA A 130 -4.24 -8.71 -15.13
C ALA A 130 -5.09 -8.67 -13.87
N ALA A 131 -4.90 -7.62 -13.07
CA ALA A 131 -5.78 -7.33 -11.96
C ALA A 131 -7.18 -6.99 -12.47
N VAL A 132 -8.20 -7.43 -11.75
CA VAL A 132 -9.60 -7.24 -12.08
C VAL A 132 -10.41 -6.85 -10.85
N MET A 133 -11.37 -5.95 -11.05
CA MET A 133 -12.45 -5.70 -10.13
C MET A 133 -13.71 -6.34 -10.67
N PHE A 134 -14.20 -7.39 -10.02
CA PHE A 134 -15.52 -7.92 -10.25
C PHE A 134 -16.55 -7.17 -9.42
N ILE A 135 -17.63 -6.77 -10.03
CA ILE A 135 -18.73 -6.00 -9.44
C ILE A 135 -19.99 -6.84 -9.53
N CYS A 136 -20.43 -7.38 -8.42
CA CYS A 136 -21.60 -8.24 -8.33
C CYS A 136 -22.77 -7.48 -7.71
N THR A 137 -23.82 -7.28 -8.50
CA THR A 137 -25.04 -6.60 -8.07
C THR A 137 -26.14 -7.63 -7.82
N PRO A 138 -26.44 -7.99 -6.58
CA PRO A 138 -27.51 -8.93 -6.27
C PRO A 138 -28.88 -8.27 -6.52
N LYS A 139 -29.83 -9.04 -7.05
CA LYS A 139 -31.22 -8.56 -7.29
C LYS A 139 -31.98 -8.25 -6.00
N LYS A 140 -31.60 -8.91 -4.90
CA LYS A 140 -32.15 -8.68 -3.55
C LYS A 140 -31.00 -8.40 -2.59
N ILE A 141 -31.14 -7.36 -1.78
CA ILE A 141 -30.05 -6.82 -0.96
C ILE A 141 -30.11 -7.33 0.49
N PHE A 142 -31.28 -7.75 0.96
CA PHE A 142 -31.46 -8.20 2.32
C PHE A 142 -31.81 -9.68 2.41
N PRO A 143 -31.18 -10.36 3.36
CA PRO A 143 -30.06 -9.91 4.22
C PRO A 143 -28.75 -9.74 3.43
N ILE A 144 -27.85 -8.85 3.91
CA ILE A 144 -26.55 -8.56 3.25
C ILE A 144 -25.75 -9.87 3.09
N PRO A 145 -25.25 -10.21 1.88
CA PRO A 145 -24.52 -11.44 1.63
C PRO A 145 -23.22 -11.53 2.44
N LYS A 146 -22.89 -12.73 2.90
CA LYS A 146 -21.64 -13.02 3.66
C LYS A 146 -20.54 -13.59 2.78
N LEU A 147 -20.90 -14.26 1.67
CA LEU A 147 -19.99 -15.00 0.81
C LEU A 147 -20.25 -14.65 -0.65
N ILE A 148 -19.19 -14.75 -1.47
CA ILE A 148 -19.25 -14.56 -2.93
C ILE A 148 -18.49 -15.68 -3.62
N THR A 149 -18.94 -16.04 -4.82
CA THR A 149 -18.24 -16.97 -5.71
C THR A 149 -18.39 -16.51 -7.18
N ILE A 150 -17.39 -16.84 -7.98
CA ILE A 150 -17.42 -16.72 -9.44
C ILE A 150 -17.46 -18.13 -10.03
N ILE A 151 -18.39 -18.39 -10.91
CA ILE A 151 -18.53 -19.65 -11.63
C ILE A 151 -18.60 -19.40 -13.14
N SER A 152 -18.49 -20.46 -13.93
CA SER A 152 -18.78 -20.42 -15.37
C SER A 152 -19.90 -21.39 -15.72
N ASN A 153 -20.43 -21.28 -16.95
CA ASN A 153 -21.41 -22.26 -17.43
C ASN A 153 -20.84 -23.68 -17.56
N GLU A 154 -19.52 -23.80 -17.74
CA GLU A 154 -18.81 -25.07 -17.91
C GLU A 154 -18.39 -25.69 -16.59
N ASN A 155 -18.23 -24.88 -15.55
CA ASN A 155 -17.79 -25.32 -14.22
C ASN A 155 -18.64 -24.65 -13.13
N ASN A 156 -19.57 -25.40 -12.59
CA ASN A 156 -20.49 -24.98 -11.51
C ASN A 156 -19.93 -25.21 -10.11
N ARG A 157 -18.66 -25.62 -9.96
CA ARG A 157 -18.04 -25.79 -8.65
C ARG A 157 -17.99 -24.44 -7.94
N LYS A 158 -18.58 -24.36 -6.76
CA LYS A 158 -18.63 -23.14 -5.95
C LYS A 158 -17.54 -23.17 -4.89
N ILE A 159 -16.63 -22.22 -4.98
CA ILE A 159 -15.62 -21.94 -3.99
C ILE A 159 -15.93 -20.57 -3.43
N TRP A 160 -16.15 -20.47 -2.12
CA TRP A 160 -16.67 -19.27 -1.49
C TRP A 160 -15.57 -18.40 -0.89
N LEU A 161 -15.63 -17.09 -1.14
CA LEU A 161 -14.80 -16.08 -0.53
C LEU A 161 -15.65 -15.22 0.42
N PRO A 162 -15.18 -14.93 1.64
CA PRO A 162 -15.90 -14.05 2.55
C PRO A 162 -15.99 -12.62 2.03
N ILE A 163 -17.18 -12.01 2.15
CA ILE A 163 -17.38 -10.59 1.90
C ILE A 163 -17.12 -9.82 3.18
N GLN A 164 -16.12 -8.95 3.15
CA GLN A 164 -15.80 -8.05 4.27
C GLN A 164 -16.84 -6.93 4.33
N ARG A 165 -17.32 -6.65 5.54
CA ARG A 165 -18.30 -5.61 5.81
C ARG A 165 -17.70 -4.61 6.76
N TYR A 166 -17.85 -3.37 6.44
CA TYR A 166 -17.54 -2.32 7.38
C TYR A 166 -18.86 -1.79 7.94
N THR A 167 -19.06 -1.99 9.22
CA THR A 167 -19.99 -1.12 9.96
C THR A 167 -19.33 0.24 10.03
N SER A 168 -20.00 1.27 9.60
CA SER A 168 -19.49 2.64 9.71
C SER A 168 -19.29 2.96 11.18
N VAL A 169 -18.10 2.69 11.68
CA VAL A 169 -17.69 3.16 13.00
C VAL A 169 -17.50 4.66 12.84
N LYS A 170 -18.39 5.45 13.39
CA LYS A 170 -18.24 6.92 13.53
C LYS A 170 -17.09 7.31 14.49
N SER A 171 -16.12 6.40 14.70
CA SER A 171 -14.89 6.72 15.43
C SER A 171 -14.02 7.62 14.56
N ALA A 172 -13.34 8.57 15.16
CA ALA A 172 -12.38 9.42 14.46
C ALA A 172 -11.42 8.54 13.67
N LYS A 173 -11.44 8.66 12.34
CA LYS A 173 -10.53 7.92 11.46
C LYS A 173 -9.09 8.27 11.84
N ASN A 174 -8.23 7.26 11.82
CA ASN A 174 -6.79 7.52 11.81
C ASN A 174 -6.45 8.37 10.58
N LYS A 175 -5.56 9.36 10.73
CA LYS A 175 -5.38 10.32 9.65
C LYS A 175 -4.76 9.70 8.39
N MET A 176 -3.56 9.10 8.51
CA MET A 176 -2.78 8.74 7.34
C MET A 176 -2.11 7.37 7.46
N ALA A 177 -2.27 6.55 6.42
CA ALA A 177 -1.59 5.26 6.26
C ALA A 177 -0.76 5.20 4.98
N VAL A 178 0.19 4.27 4.93
CA VAL A 178 1.01 3.99 3.75
C VAL A 178 0.81 2.54 3.33
N CYS A 179 0.41 2.33 2.08
CA CYS A 179 0.43 1.03 1.42
C CYS A 179 1.68 0.88 0.58
N VAL A 180 2.43 -0.15 0.84
CA VAL A 180 3.62 -0.51 0.08
C VAL A 180 3.29 -1.63 -0.90
N ARG A 181 3.81 -1.57 -2.12
CA ARG A 181 3.66 -2.66 -3.08
C ARG A 181 4.17 -3.99 -2.49
N PRO A 182 3.76 -5.16 -3.04
CA PRO A 182 4.21 -6.45 -2.53
C PRO A 182 5.73 -6.56 -2.43
N LEU A 183 6.22 -7.01 -1.28
CA LEU A 183 7.63 -7.31 -1.03
C LEU A 183 7.93 -8.68 -1.65
N TYR A 184 8.90 -8.75 -2.58
CA TYR A 184 9.17 -9.96 -3.36
C TYR A 184 10.67 -10.18 -3.61
N GLY A 185 11.00 -11.40 -4.06
CA GLY A 185 12.32 -11.80 -4.53
C GLY A 185 13.35 -11.89 -3.41
N PRO A 186 13.33 -12.90 -2.61
CA PRO A 186 13.48 -13.07 -1.16
C PRO A 186 13.95 -11.79 -0.47
N PHE A 187 13.01 -10.87 -0.26
CA PHE A 187 13.29 -9.55 0.29
C PHE A 187 13.91 -9.66 1.70
N ASN A 188 15.11 -9.10 1.89
CA ASN A 188 15.91 -9.22 3.10
C ASN A 188 16.37 -7.88 3.72
N ASP A 189 15.97 -6.73 3.15
CA ASP A 189 16.48 -5.41 3.56
C ASP A 189 15.64 -4.80 4.71
N THR A 190 15.97 -5.17 5.95
CA THR A 190 15.34 -4.60 7.16
C THR A 190 15.67 -3.12 7.34
N TYR A 191 16.83 -2.66 6.87
CA TYR A 191 17.21 -1.24 6.93
C TYR A 191 16.37 -0.38 5.99
N ALA A 192 16.03 -0.89 4.82
CA ALA A 192 15.10 -0.20 3.92
C ALA A 192 13.75 0.04 4.59
N ILE A 193 13.21 -0.98 5.27
CA ILE A 193 11.96 -0.87 6.05
C ILE A 193 12.11 0.14 7.19
N ALA A 194 13.19 0.04 7.97
CA ALA A 194 13.43 0.94 9.10
C ALA A 194 13.46 2.41 8.65
N ARG A 195 14.26 2.71 7.64
CA ARG A 195 14.40 4.06 7.06
C ARG A 195 13.10 4.56 6.47
N PHE A 196 12.34 3.69 5.82
CA PHE A 196 11.05 4.01 5.25
C PHE A 196 10.05 4.44 6.32
N ILE A 197 9.88 3.62 7.35
CA ILE A 197 8.97 3.89 8.46
C ILE A 197 9.39 5.17 9.20
N ALA A 198 10.68 5.29 9.54
CA ALA A 198 11.19 6.47 10.23
C ALA A 198 10.90 7.75 9.44
N TYR A 199 11.18 7.74 8.14
CA TYR A 199 10.95 8.89 7.27
C TYR A 199 9.47 9.27 7.20
N TYR A 200 8.60 8.32 6.87
CA TYR A 200 7.18 8.63 6.68
C TYR A 200 6.47 9.05 7.97
N LYS A 201 6.95 8.58 9.13
CA LYS A 201 6.49 9.09 10.44
C LYS A 201 6.79 10.57 10.61
N THR A 202 7.92 11.07 10.17
CA THR A 202 8.27 12.50 10.31
C THR A 202 7.37 13.42 9.52
N ILE A 203 6.76 12.92 8.44
CA ILE A 203 5.84 13.70 7.59
C ILE A 203 4.36 13.37 7.81
N GLY A 204 4.04 12.64 8.89
CA GLY A 204 2.69 12.47 9.41
C GLY A 204 2.00 11.14 9.12
N PHE A 205 2.67 10.16 8.50
CA PHE A 205 2.11 8.82 8.28
C PHE A 205 2.42 7.92 9.46
N MET A 206 1.40 7.37 10.09
CA MET A 206 1.54 6.65 11.35
C MET A 206 1.24 5.15 11.26
N HIS A 207 0.67 4.68 10.15
CA HIS A 207 0.33 3.29 9.93
C HIS A 207 0.92 2.78 8.61
N PHE A 208 1.49 1.56 8.63
CA PHE A 208 2.24 0.99 7.51
C PHE A 208 1.71 -0.38 7.14
N ILE A 209 1.31 -0.54 5.88
CA ILE A 209 0.69 -1.75 5.36
C ILE A 209 1.66 -2.38 4.37
N PHE A 210 2.10 -3.59 4.67
CA PHE A 210 3.00 -4.39 3.83
C PHE A 210 2.29 -5.64 3.34
N TYR A 211 2.56 -6.00 2.11
CA TYR A 211 2.10 -7.25 1.49
C TYR A 211 3.31 -8.15 1.26
N ALA A 212 3.29 -9.35 1.84
CA ALA A 212 4.42 -10.29 1.79
C ALA A 212 4.22 -11.33 0.69
N GLN A 213 4.86 -11.13 -0.47
CA GLN A 213 4.97 -12.15 -1.52
C GLN A 213 6.09 -13.14 -1.18
N GLU A 214 7.29 -12.61 -0.93
CA GLU A 214 8.46 -13.40 -0.59
C GLU A 214 9.41 -12.55 0.25
N ILE A 215 9.48 -12.85 1.54
CA ILE A 215 10.33 -12.16 2.51
C ILE A 215 11.13 -13.16 3.33
N THR A 216 12.34 -12.78 3.73
CA THR A 216 13.18 -13.64 4.59
C THR A 216 12.65 -13.67 6.02
N GLU A 217 13.04 -14.73 6.76
CA GLU A 217 12.71 -14.85 8.19
C GLU A 217 13.20 -13.65 8.99
N GLN A 218 14.38 -13.13 8.66
CA GLN A 218 14.91 -11.92 9.29
C GLN A 218 13.98 -10.72 9.16
N VAL A 219 13.38 -10.51 7.98
CA VAL A 219 12.42 -9.41 7.74
C VAL A 219 11.12 -9.65 8.51
N LYS A 220 10.63 -10.90 8.54
CA LYS A 220 9.43 -11.25 9.32
C LYS A 220 9.63 -10.94 10.82
N MET A 221 10.73 -11.43 11.37
CA MET A 221 11.07 -11.21 12.79
C MET A 221 11.25 -9.73 13.10
N TYR A 222 11.84 -8.97 12.18
CA TYR A 222 11.97 -7.53 12.34
C TYR A 222 10.62 -6.81 12.36
N LEU A 223 9.72 -7.10 11.43
CA LEU A 223 8.37 -6.53 11.39
C LEU A 223 7.56 -6.92 12.63
N LEU A 224 7.65 -8.17 13.09
CA LEU A 224 7.03 -8.62 14.33
C LEU A 224 7.54 -7.83 15.54
N LYS A 225 8.86 -7.62 15.63
CA LYS A 225 9.47 -6.82 16.70
C LYS A 225 8.98 -5.37 16.67
N LEU A 226 8.85 -4.77 15.49
CA LEU A 226 8.28 -3.42 15.35
C LEU A 226 6.83 -3.38 15.85
N PHE A 227 6.02 -4.36 15.47
CA PHE A 227 4.64 -4.48 15.93
C PHE A 227 4.55 -4.63 17.46
N GLN A 228 5.36 -5.50 18.07
CA GLN A 228 5.46 -5.66 19.52
C GLN A 228 5.87 -4.36 20.23
N ASN A 229 6.72 -3.55 19.60
CA ASN A 229 7.12 -2.22 20.08
C ASN A 229 6.10 -1.12 19.72
N LYS A 230 4.85 -1.49 19.46
CA LYS A 230 3.72 -0.59 19.19
C LYS A 230 3.90 0.33 17.97
N VAL A 231 4.72 -0.07 17.00
CA VAL A 231 4.67 0.54 15.67
C VAL A 231 3.43 0.01 14.96
N SER A 232 2.60 0.91 14.46
CA SER A 232 1.35 0.52 13.81
C SER A 232 1.65 -0.05 12.41
N ILE A 233 1.63 -1.37 12.31
CA ILE A 233 1.99 -2.13 11.10
C ILE A 233 0.95 -3.21 10.86
N ASP A 234 0.58 -3.39 9.59
CA ASP A 234 -0.09 -4.59 9.12
C ASP A 234 0.80 -5.31 8.11
N LEU A 235 0.96 -6.62 8.27
CA LEU A 235 1.64 -7.50 7.32
C LEU A 235 0.62 -8.51 6.80
N LEU A 236 0.31 -8.41 5.52
CA LEU A 236 -0.67 -9.25 4.83
C LEU A 236 0.05 -10.27 3.96
N PRO A 237 -0.27 -11.58 4.05
CA PRO A 237 0.25 -12.57 3.13
C PRO A 237 -0.24 -12.30 1.71
N TRP A 238 0.67 -12.33 0.73
CA TRP A 238 0.37 -12.03 -0.68
C TRP A 238 0.81 -13.14 -1.62
N PHE A 239 0.99 -14.37 -1.17
CA PHE A 239 1.53 -15.49 -1.95
C PHE A 239 0.79 -15.70 -3.26
N LEU A 240 1.30 -15.07 -4.32
CA LEU A 240 0.74 -15.17 -5.65
C LEU A 240 0.87 -16.63 -6.14
N PRO A 241 -0.22 -17.32 -6.49
CA PRO A 241 -0.17 -18.67 -7.01
C PRO A 241 0.75 -18.80 -8.23
N SER A 242 1.41 -19.94 -8.38
CA SER A 242 2.43 -20.16 -9.42
C SER A 242 1.91 -19.96 -10.85
N ASP A 243 0.66 -20.31 -11.08
CA ASP A 243 -0.01 -20.21 -12.39
C ASP A 243 -0.45 -18.78 -12.77
N ILE A 244 -0.36 -17.82 -11.86
CA ILE A 244 -0.65 -16.40 -12.14
C ILE A 244 0.54 -15.46 -11.83
N GLN A 245 1.74 -15.99 -11.70
CA GLN A 245 2.95 -15.17 -11.46
C GLN A 245 3.30 -14.27 -12.66
N ASP A 246 2.83 -14.59 -13.87
CA ASP A 246 2.92 -13.68 -15.02
C ASP A 246 1.90 -12.55 -14.90
N THR A 247 1.99 -11.81 -13.81
CA THR A 247 1.23 -10.60 -13.52
C THR A 247 2.20 -9.45 -13.29
N TRP A 248 1.89 -8.26 -13.80
CA TRP A 248 2.79 -7.11 -13.63
C TRP A 248 3.08 -6.82 -12.15
N ALA A 249 4.39 -6.61 -11.85
CA ALA A 249 4.89 -6.21 -10.53
C ALA A 249 4.29 -7.01 -9.35
N GLN A 250 4.20 -8.35 -9.52
CA GLN A 250 3.66 -9.26 -8.50
C GLN A 250 2.22 -8.93 -8.08
N GLY A 251 1.39 -8.53 -9.03
CA GLY A 251 -0.01 -8.18 -8.78
C GLY A 251 -0.21 -6.84 -8.07
N GLN A 252 0.72 -5.89 -8.21
CA GLN A 252 0.67 -4.57 -7.56
C GLN A 252 -0.68 -3.87 -7.74
N LEU A 253 -1.31 -3.96 -8.92
CA LEU A 253 -2.61 -3.32 -9.16
C LEU A 253 -3.73 -3.92 -8.29
N ALA A 254 -3.76 -5.24 -8.12
CA ALA A 254 -4.72 -5.88 -7.21
C ALA A 254 -4.42 -5.54 -5.74
N CYS A 255 -3.14 -5.46 -5.37
CA CYS A 255 -2.69 -5.03 -4.05
C CYS A 255 -3.16 -3.60 -3.72
N ILE A 256 -3.07 -2.67 -4.67
CA ILE A 256 -3.56 -1.30 -4.51
C ILE A 256 -5.07 -1.28 -4.23
N GLN A 257 -5.86 -2.05 -5.00
CA GLN A 257 -7.30 -2.11 -4.76
C GLN A 257 -7.61 -2.69 -3.38
N ASP A 258 -6.97 -3.82 -3.01
CA ASP A 258 -7.19 -4.42 -1.70
C ASP A 258 -6.89 -3.43 -0.57
N CYS A 259 -5.77 -2.71 -0.66
CA CYS A 259 -5.43 -1.72 0.33
C CYS A 259 -6.48 -0.62 0.44
N ILE A 260 -6.93 -0.05 -0.68
CA ILE A 260 -7.95 1.01 -0.68
C ILE A 260 -9.23 0.51 -0.02
N TYR A 261 -9.76 -0.64 -0.45
CA TYR A 261 -11.04 -1.16 0.04
C TYR A 261 -10.95 -1.68 1.47
N ARG A 262 -9.83 -2.30 1.86
CA ARG A 262 -9.61 -2.84 3.20
C ARG A 262 -9.54 -1.75 4.27
N TYR A 263 -8.97 -0.62 3.93
CA TYR A 263 -8.65 0.44 4.89
C TYR A 263 -9.49 1.72 4.73
N MET A 264 -10.45 1.76 3.80
CA MET A 264 -11.19 2.99 3.45
C MET A 264 -11.96 3.63 4.62
N TYR A 265 -12.39 2.85 5.59
CA TYR A 265 -13.12 3.37 6.75
C TYR A 265 -12.25 3.55 7.99
N LEU A 266 -10.99 3.12 7.92
CA LEU A 266 -10.03 3.23 9.02
C LEU A 266 -9.13 4.46 8.90
N PHE A 267 -8.85 4.91 7.67
CA PHE A 267 -7.95 6.04 7.41
C PHE A 267 -8.63 7.09 6.54
N GLU A 268 -8.30 8.35 6.83
CA GLU A 268 -8.74 9.48 6.01
C GLU A 268 -7.95 9.55 4.70
N TYR A 269 -6.66 9.28 4.78
CA TYR A 269 -5.77 9.26 3.63
C TYR A 269 -4.92 8.00 3.58
N ILE A 270 -4.71 7.49 2.37
CA ILE A 270 -3.82 6.36 2.08
C ILE A 270 -2.83 6.79 1.00
N LEU A 271 -1.54 6.67 1.30
CA LEU A 271 -0.46 6.85 0.35
C LEU A 271 -0.12 5.52 -0.31
N ILE A 272 -0.07 5.49 -1.63
CA ILE A 272 0.44 4.36 -2.43
C ILE A 272 1.86 4.69 -2.89
N VAL A 273 2.86 3.92 -2.45
CA VAL A 273 4.27 4.25 -2.72
C VAL A 273 5.17 3.01 -2.64
N ASP A 274 6.34 3.07 -3.28
CA ASP A 274 7.37 2.03 -3.22
C ASP A 274 8.41 2.32 -2.11
N LEU A 275 9.11 1.26 -1.64
CA LEU A 275 10.08 1.40 -0.53
C LEU A 275 11.27 2.34 -0.84
N ASP A 276 11.60 2.52 -2.10
CA ASP A 276 12.71 3.37 -2.57
C ASP A 276 12.26 4.78 -2.96
N GLU A 277 11.04 5.17 -2.56
CA GLU A 277 10.46 6.47 -2.85
C GLU A 277 10.23 7.28 -1.57
N ARG A 278 10.40 8.59 -1.65
CA ARG A 278 10.16 9.54 -0.54
C ARG A 278 9.43 10.77 -1.06
N ILE A 279 8.27 11.06 -0.49
CA ILE A 279 7.58 12.34 -0.73
C ILE A 279 8.21 13.40 0.15
N VAL A 280 8.62 14.50 -0.42
CA VAL A 280 9.24 15.62 0.29
C VAL A 280 8.30 16.81 0.25
N PRO A 281 7.61 17.16 1.34
CA PRO A 281 6.95 18.45 1.50
C PRO A 281 8.01 19.55 1.56
N LYS A 282 7.76 20.69 0.91
CA LYS A 282 8.77 21.74 0.75
C LYS A 282 8.47 23.02 1.55
N ILE A 283 7.23 23.23 1.88
CA ILE A 283 6.75 24.45 2.55
C ILE A 283 6.18 24.12 3.93
N THR A 284 5.54 22.98 4.07
CA THR A 284 4.93 22.49 5.30
C THR A 284 5.79 21.42 5.96
N TYR A 285 5.53 21.11 7.23
CA TYR A 285 6.21 20.02 7.94
C TYR A 285 5.60 18.66 7.64
N THR A 286 4.30 18.61 7.37
CA THR A 286 3.59 17.36 7.12
C THR A 286 2.86 17.38 5.77
N MET A 287 2.57 16.18 5.25
CA MET A 287 1.75 16.06 4.04
C MET A 287 0.29 16.42 4.30
N GLN A 288 -0.21 16.23 5.53
CA GLN A 288 -1.56 16.67 5.91
C GLN A 288 -1.70 18.18 5.71
N GLU A 289 -0.79 18.99 6.27
CA GLU A 289 -0.79 20.44 6.09
C GLU A 289 -0.73 20.86 4.61
N THR A 290 0.09 20.14 3.81
CA THR A 290 0.18 20.42 2.36
C THR A 290 -1.19 20.21 1.68
N MET A 291 -1.88 19.13 2.00
CA MET A 291 -3.18 18.80 1.39
C MET A 291 -4.28 19.74 1.89
N ASP A 292 -4.32 20.05 3.18
CA ASP A 292 -5.29 20.97 3.77
C ASP A 292 -5.18 22.35 3.12
N ASN A 293 -3.97 22.87 2.93
CA ASN A 293 -3.73 24.13 2.23
C ASN A 293 -4.18 24.12 0.76
N LEU A 294 -4.17 22.95 0.12
CA LEU A 294 -4.68 22.82 -1.26
C LEU A 294 -6.21 22.78 -1.29
N VAL A 295 -6.84 22.08 -0.34
CA VAL A 295 -8.29 21.93 -0.28
C VAL A 295 -8.98 23.23 0.12
N LEU A 296 -8.34 24.09 0.91
CA LEU A 296 -8.85 25.43 1.26
C LEU A 296 -9.10 26.30 0.04
N LYS A 297 -8.48 26.01 -1.12
CA LYS A 297 -8.82 26.67 -2.38
C LYS A 297 -10.12 26.07 -2.92
N ASP A 298 -11.15 26.88 -3.13
CA ASP A 298 -12.47 26.46 -3.60
C ASP A 298 -12.45 25.51 -4.80
N VAL A 299 -11.52 25.75 -5.71
CA VAL A 299 -11.31 24.89 -6.91
C VAL A 299 -10.94 23.46 -6.57
N ASN A 300 -10.44 23.18 -5.37
CA ASN A 300 -9.97 21.88 -4.91
C ASN A 300 -10.82 21.24 -3.82
N LYS A 301 -11.93 21.84 -3.42
CA LYS A 301 -12.79 21.33 -2.33
C LYS A 301 -13.23 19.86 -2.52
N ASN A 302 -13.36 19.42 -3.77
CA ASN A 302 -13.73 18.05 -4.11
C ASN A 302 -12.48 17.18 -4.48
N ALA A 303 -11.29 17.49 -3.94
CA ALA A 303 -10.11 16.67 -4.13
C ALA A 303 -10.27 15.34 -3.36
N GLY A 304 -10.31 14.25 -4.10
CA GLY A 304 -10.36 12.88 -3.56
C GLY A 304 -9.03 12.12 -3.73
N ALA A 305 -8.15 12.64 -4.60
CA ALA A 305 -6.81 12.11 -4.81
C ALA A 305 -5.83 13.25 -5.04
N PHE A 306 -4.63 13.11 -4.49
CA PHE A 306 -3.53 14.07 -4.61
C PHE A 306 -2.37 13.38 -5.31
N MET A 307 -2.06 13.84 -6.53
CA MET A 307 -0.99 13.28 -7.34
C MET A 307 0.31 14.06 -7.13
N ILE A 308 1.40 13.35 -6.91
CA ILE A 308 2.71 13.91 -6.64
C ILE A 308 3.66 13.53 -7.76
N ARG A 309 4.25 14.53 -8.41
CA ARG A 309 5.18 14.34 -9.51
C ARG A 309 6.54 13.86 -9.03
N HIS A 310 7.22 13.14 -9.88
CA HIS A 310 8.40 12.34 -9.60
C HIS A 310 9.67 12.95 -10.17
N THR A 311 10.80 12.76 -9.46
CA THR A 311 12.16 12.95 -9.96
C THR A 311 13.08 11.83 -9.45
N TYR A 312 14.10 11.46 -10.24
CA TYR A 312 15.07 10.46 -9.80
C TYR A 312 16.18 11.06 -8.95
N PHE A 313 16.53 10.37 -7.88
CA PHE A 313 17.77 10.49 -7.16
C PHE A 313 18.71 9.36 -7.56
N CYS A 314 19.93 9.73 -7.92
CA CYS A 314 20.92 8.81 -8.46
C CYS A 314 21.78 8.27 -7.33
N ILE A 315 21.61 7.01 -7.00
CA ILE A 315 22.49 6.32 -6.06
C ILE A 315 23.45 5.40 -6.81
N THR A 316 24.66 5.27 -6.31
CA THR A 316 25.66 4.32 -6.82
C THR A 316 25.44 2.93 -6.22
N LYS A 317 25.99 1.89 -6.85
CA LYS A 317 25.93 0.54 -6.29
C LYS A 317 26.63 0.46 -4.92
N SER A 318 27.75 1.17 -4.74
CA SER A 318 28.48 1.23 -3.47
C SER A 318 27.65 1.85 -2.35
N GLN A 319 26.88 2.90 -2.64
CA GLN A 319 25.97 3.52 -1.67
C GLN A 319 24.80 2.62 -1.27
N LYS A 320 24.38 1.69 -2.14
CA LYS A 320 23.31 0.73 -1.82
C LYS A 320 23.80 -0.39 -0.90
N VAL A 321 25.07 -0.78 -1.03
CA VAL A 321 25.68 -1.91 -0.27
C VAL A 321 26.19 -1.47 1.09
N SER A 322 26.43 -0.17 1.33
CA SER A 322 26.84 0.30 2.65
C SER A 322 25.73 0.06 3.67
N HIS A 323 26.00 -0.75 4.68
CA HIS A 323 25.13 -0.96 5.84
C HIS A 323 25.06 0.27 6.74
N GLU A 324 25.93 1.23 6.53
CA GLU A 324 25.84 2.56 7.11
C GLU A 324 24.51 3.18 6.67
N PRO A 325 23.77 3.85 7.58
CA PRO A 325 22.66 4.68 7.16
C PRO A 325 23.23 5.67 6.16
N VAL A 326 23.02 5.42 4.86
CA VAL A 326 23.23 6.45 3.85
C VAL A 326 22.30 7.56 4.29
N LEU A 327 22.88 8.50 5.04
CA LEU A 327 22.18 9.72 5.37
C LEU A 327 21.76 10.25 4.01
N LEU A 328 20.46 10.40 3.80
CA LEU A 328 19.88 10.98 2.57
C LEU A 328 20.51 12.34 2.23
N ILE A 329 21.43 12.78 3.07
CA ILE A 329 22.13 14.04 3.13
C ILE A 329 23.43 14.05 2.30
N ASP A 330 24.09 12.89 2.14
CA ASP A 330 25.40 12.86 1.51
C ASP A 330 25.30 12.90 -0.01
N ASN A 331 25.41 14.11 -0.56
CA ASN A 331 25.69 14.39 -1.98
C ASN A 331 24.84 13.62 -3.00
N VAL A 332 23.56 13.42 -2.71
CA VAL A 332 22.68 12.73 -3.64
C VAL A 332 22.38 13.63 -4.82
N LYS A 333 22.90 13.30 -5.99
CA LYS A 333 22.58 13.97 -7.24
C LYS A 333 21.18 13.58 -7.67
N ARG A 334 20.35 14.54 -8.03
CA ARG A 334 19.05 14.28 -8.64
C ARG A 334 19.01 14.74 -10.08
N MET A 335 18.11 14.17 -10.85
CA MET A 335 17.80 14.66 -12.19
C MET A 335 17.17 16.06 -12.08
N ARG A 336 17.52 16.94 -13.01
CA ARG A 336 16.92 18.28 -13.10
C ARG A 336 15.44 18.20 -13.45
N ASN A 337 15.09 17.25 -14.32
CA ASN A 337 13.74 17.11 -14.84
C ASN A 337 12.83 16.47 -13.81
N ILE A 338 11.65 17.08 -13.65
CA ILE A 338 10.51 16.52 -12.96
C ILE A 338 9.63 15.88 -14.04
N TRP A 339 9.30 14.62 -13.88
CA TRP A 339 8.47 13.89 -14.85
C TRP A 339 7.07 14.50 -14.93
N PRO A 340 6.43 14.45 -16.10
CA PRO A 340 5.05 14.88 -16.24
C PRO A 340 4.10 14.14 -15.30
N SER A 341 2.94 14.72 -15.09
CA SER A 341 1.84 14.10 -14.36
C SER A 341 1.46 12.75 -14.97
N GLU A 342 1.02 11.83 -14.13
CA GLU A 342 0.63 10.43 -14.49
C GLU A 342 1.78 9.55 -14.97
N GLN A 343 2.94 10.14 -15.25
CA GLN A 343 4.14 9.39 -15.56
C GLN A 343 4.96 9.17 -14.27
N ARG A 344 4.93 7.97 -13.72
CA ARG A 344 5.64 7.58 -12.49
C ARG A 344 5.24 8.40 -11.25
N SER A 345 4.12 9.12 -11.29
CA SER A 345 3.56 9.82 -10.15
C SER A 345 3.11 8.85 -9.06
N LYS A 346 2.96 9.34 -7.84
CA LYS A 346 2.35 8.58 -6.74
C LYS A 346 1.19 9.36 -6.15
N LEU A 347 0.35 8.64 -5.41
CA LEU A 347 -0.96 9.11 -5.03
C LEU A 347 -1.16 9.07 -3.53
N ILE A 348 -1.71 10.15 -2.97
CA ILE A 348 -2.36 10.15 -1.66
C ILE A 348 -3.86 10.23 -1.94
N LEU A 349 -4.60 9.27 -1.42
CA LEU A 349 -6.00 9.03 -1.75
C LEU A 349 -6.89 9.27 -0.52
N LYS A 350 -8.06 9.87 -0.72
CA LYS A 350 -9.19 9.70 0.16
C LYS A 350 -9.90 8.40 -0.24
N PRO A 351 -9.69 7.28 0.45
CA PRO A 351 -10.06 5.97 -0.10
C PRO A 351 -11.56 5.82 -0.37
N GLU A 352 -12.42 6.51 0.40
CA GLU A 352 -13.87 6.49 0.17
C GLU A 352 -14.32 7.12 -1.15
N THR A 353 -13.46 7.91 -1.80
CA THR A 353 -13.78 8.57 -3.07
C THR A 353 -13.31 7.77 -4.30
N ILE A 354 -12.54 6.70 -4.08
CA ILE A 354 -11.89 5.93 -5.13
C ILE A 354 -12.73 4.70 -5.47
N GLU A 355 -12.98 4.51 -6.74
CA GLU A 355 -13.56 3.26 -7.27
C GLU A 355 -12.48 2.33 -7.82
N ILE A 356 -11.59 2.83 -8.67
CA ILE A 356 -10.48 2.07 -9.26
C ILE A 356 -9.23 2.96 -9.32
N CYS A 357 -8.11 2.44 -8.86
CA CYS A 357 -6.84 3.14 -8.85
C CYS A 357 -5.78 2.40 -9.67
N GLY A 358 -5.06 3.13 -10.53
CA GLY A 358 -3.84 2.66 -11.17
C GLY A 358 -2.61 2.85 -10.29
N ILE A 359 -1.42 2.60 -10.87
CA ILE A 359 -0.14 2.82 -10.17
C ILE A 359 0.21 4.31 -10.11
N HIS A 360 -0.16 5.05 -11.15
CA HIS A 360 0.30 6.42 -11.36
C HIS A 360 -0.82 7.46 -11.44
N SER A 361 -2.07 7.01 -11.60
CA SER A 361 -3.28 7.86 -11.62
C SER A 361 -4.50 7.08 -11.15
N VAL A 362 -5.54 7.79 -10.72
CA VAL A 362 -6.83 7.18 -10.42
C VAL A 362 -7.58 6.98 -11.73
N GLN A 363 -8.03 5.74 -11.98
CA GLN A 363 -8.76 5.39 -13.20
C GLN A 363 -10.24 5.70 -13.08
N LYS A 364 -10.82 5.52 -11.87
CA LYS A 364 -12.24 5.80 -11.65
C LYS A 364 -12.50 6.31 -10.24
N MET A 365 -13.24 7.38 -10.14
CA MET A 365 -13.67 7.98 -8.87
C MET A 365 -15.20 8.01 -8.79
N PHE A 366 -15.74 8.06 -7.58
CA PHE A 366 -17.16 8.33 -7.38
C PHE A 366 -17.52 9.76 -7.77
N GLY A 367 -18.79 9.97 -8.13
CA GLY A 367 -19.27 11.22 -8.73
C GLY A 367 -18.90 12.46 -7.93
N GLY A 368 -18.44 13.50 -8.63
CA GLY A 368 -18.09 14.80 -8.06
C GLY A 368 -16.68 14.91 -7.47
N TRP A 369 -16.01 13.79 -7.20
CA TRP A 369 -14.62 13.81 -6.73
C TRP A 369 -13.63 13.84 -7.90
N LYS A 370 -12.45 14.44 -7.67
CA LYS A 370 -11.40 14.59 -8.68
C LYS A 370 -10.01 14.34 -8.13
N GLN A 371 -9.11 13.98 -9.04
CA GLN A 371 -7.68 13.93 -8.82
C GLN A 371 -7.10 15.33 -9.01
N VAL A 372 -6.26 15.78 -8.09
CA VAL A 372 -5.59 17.07 -8.09
C VAL A 372 -4.09 16.87 -8.05
N GLU A 373 -3.34 17.59 -8.89
CA GLU A 373 -1.88 17.60 -8.82
C GLU A 373 -1.41 18.50 -7.67
N ILE A 374 -0.50 17.97 -6.85
CA ILE A 374 0.27 18.80 -5.92
C ILE A 374 1.40 19.48 -6.70
N PRO A 375 1.41 20.81 -6.77
CA PRO A 375 2.48 21.53 -7.44
C PRO A 375 3.87 21.13 -6.92
N PRO A 376 4.88 20.90 -7.79
CA PRO A 376 6.22 20.47 -7.36
C PRO A 376 6.93 21.47 -6.44
N GLN A 377 6.42 22.69 -6.33
CA GLN A 377 6.87 23.71 -5.37
C GLN A 377 6.40 23.41 -3.95
N LEU A 378 5.29 22.67 -3.79
CA LEU A 378 4.71 22.31 -2.49
C LEU A 378 5.20 20.94 -2.02
N ALA A 379 5.25 19.95 -2.91
CA ALA A 379 5.83 18.64 -2.61
C ALA A 379 6.31 17.94 -3.90
N ILE A 380 7.27 17.02 -3.74
CA ILE A 380 7.85 16.24 -4.83
C ILE A 380 8.13 14.81 -4.35
N LEU A 381 8.04 13.86 -5.28
CA LEU A 381 8.42 12.47 -5.06
C LEU A 381 9.88 12.24 -5.49
N ASN A 382 10.73 11.92 -4.56
CA ASN A 382 12.11 11.52 -4.80
C ASN A 382 12.21 9.99 -4.90
N HIS A 383 12.62 9.47 -6.05
CA HIS A 383 12.81 8.05 -6.28
C HIS A 383 14.29 7.71 -6.29
N TYR A 384 14.76 7.00 -5.27
CA TYR A 384 16.15 6.62 -5.05
C TYR A 384 16.47 5.34 -5.82
N ARG A 385 17.04 5.46 -7.02
CA ARG A 385 17.29 4.33 -7.90
C ARG A 385 18.73 4.22 -8.32
N VAL A 386 19.28 2.99 -8.19
CA VAL A 386 20.65 2.69 -8.67
C VAL A 386 20.69 2.84 -10.19
N ASN A 387 21.75 3.52 -10.69
CA ASN A 387 22.01 3.73 -12.11
C ASN A 387 20.89 4.45 -12.92
N ALA A 388 19.89 5.04 -12.25
CA ALA A 388 18.82 5.75 -12.95
C ALA A 388 19.36 6.88 -13.85
N CYS A 389 20.50 7.46 -13.49
CA CYS A 389 21.09 8.59 -14.17
C CYS A 389 22.12 8.22 -15.26
N ASN A 390 22.52 6.98 -15.36
CA ASN A 390 23.57 6.56 -16.32
C ASN A 390 23.06 6.39 -17.75
N LYS A 391 21.75 6.32 -17.94
CA LYS A 391 21.14 6.06 -19.25
C LYS A 391 20.95 7.28 -20.14
N ASN A 392 21.09 8.50 -19.60
CA ASN A 392 20.87 9.74 -20.35
C ASN A 392 22.10 10.65 -20.28
N LYS A 393 22.90 10.73 -21.36
CA LYS A 393 24.07 11.59 -21.47
C LYS A 393 23.76 13.10 -21.36
N ASN A 394 22.51 13.52 -21.49
CA ASN A 394 22.09 14.93 -21.48
C ASN A 394 21.45 15.37 -20.15
N VAL A 395 21.61 14.62 -19.06
CA VAL A 395 21.01 15.00 -17.79
C VAL A 395 21.98 15.86 -16.98
N MET A 396 21.60 17.10 -16.78
CA MET A 396 22.30 17.96 -15.82
C MET A 396 21.83 17.61 -14.41
N TYR A 397 22.78 17.30 -13.51
CA TYR A 397 22.52 16.99 -12.12
C TYR A 397 22.52 18.27 -11.29
N LYS A 398 21.51 18.47 -10.48
CA LYS A 398 21.51 19.51 -9.46
C LYS A 398 21.88 18.84 -8.14
N ARG A 399 22.91 19.34 -7.46
CA ARG A 399 23.25 18.92 -6.10
C ARG A 399 22.05 19.21 -5.20
N ALA A 400 21.57 18.23 -4.46
CA ALA A 400 20.56 18.46 -3.46
C ALA A 400 21.15 19.43 -2.44
N ILE A 401 20.57 20.62 -2.31
CA ILE A 401 20.96 21.58 -1.28
C ILE A 401 20.39 21.02 0.02
N GLY A 402 21.25 20.87 1.06
CA GLY A 402 21.01 20.10 2.26
C GLY A 402 19.67 20.32 3.00
N CYS A 403 18.97 21.43 2.78
CA CYS A 403 17.66 21.67 3.39
C CYS A 403 16.48 20.98 2.66
N GLU A 404 16.62 20.58 1.37
CA GLU A 404 15.58 19.82 0.64
C GLU A 404 15.60 18.32 0.98
N ALA A 405 16.69 17.82 1.55
CA ALA A 405 16.84 16.43 1.92
C ALA A 405 16.50 16.14 3.40
N MET A 406 16.35 17.18 4.21
CA MET A 406 16.07 17.08 5.65
C MET A 406 14.66 17.52 6.07
N ARG A 407 13.86 18.02 5.16
CA ARG A 407 12.45 18.30 5.42
C ARG A 407 11.57 17.12 5.15
#